data_c5b821209404018e3963b1b21511c77a
#
_entry.id   c5b821209404018e3963b1b21511c77a
#
_cell.length_a   1.000
_cell.length_b   1.000
_cell.length_c   1.000
_cell.angle_alpha   90.00
_cell.angle_beta   90.00
_cell.angle_gamma   90.00
#
_symmetry.space_group_name_H-M   'P 1'
#
loop_
_entity.id
_entity.type
_entity.pdbx_description
1 polymer ?
#
loop_
_entity_poly.entity_id
_entity_poly.type
_entity_poly.pdbx_seq_one_letter_code
_entity_poly.pdbx_strand_id
1 'polypeptide(L)'
;MDKSSRTDMALMQANAEEASRLLKALGNAQRLRMLCLLADGEMSVGQINEQLPELSQSALSQHLARLREEGLVDNRREAQTVWYSLPPGPAQAIISTLYGIYCAPAVRKTPKRGGAAQRR
;
A
#
# COMPACT_ATOMS: atom_id res chain seq x y z
N MET A 1 15.96 -11.91 -26.95
CA MET A 1 15.97 -11.51 -25.73
C MET A 1 17.18 -10.83 -25.23
N ASP A 2 18.21 -11.05 -25.77
CA ASP A 2 19.37 -10.55 -25.24
C ASP A 2 19.45 -9.08 -25.22
N LYS A 3 19.07 -8.39 -26.28
CA LYS A 3 19.10 -6.98 -26.26
C LYS A 3 18.17 -6.41 -25.27
N SER A 4 16.99 -6.96 -25.19
CA SER A 4 16.01 -6.52 -24.24
C SER A 4 16.48 -6.72 -22.84
N SER A 5 17.08 -7.86 -22.57
CA SER A 5 17.58 -8.17 -21.26
C SER A 5 18.64 -7.20 -20.83
N ARG A 6 19.52 -6.85 -21.72
CA ARG A 6 20.56 -5.92 -21.36
C ARG A 6 20.04 -4.54 -21.13
N THR A 7 19.06 -4.14 -21.93
CA THR A 7 18.44 -2.84 -21.73
C THR A 7 17.72 -2.80 -20.41
N ASP A 8 17.01 -3.86 -20.08
CA ASP A 8 16.28 -3.92 -18.82
C ASP A 8 17.24 -3.86 -17.65
N MET A 9 18.35 -4.54 -17.75
CA MET A 9 19.33 -4.52 -16.69
C MET A 9 19.93 -3.13 -16.51
N ALA A 10 20.22 -2.45 -17.62
CA ALA A 10 20.75 -1.11 -17.53
C ALA A 10 19.76 -0.16 -16.90
N LEU A 11 18.47 -0.31 -17.24
CA LEU A 11 17.45 0.53 -16.64
C LEU A 11 17.32 0.26 -15.17
N MET A 12 17.37 -1.00 -14.77
CA MET A 12 17.31 -1.33 -13.35
C MET A 12 18.49 -0.74 -12.61
N GLN A 13 19.68 -0.81 -13.20
CA GLN A 13 20.83 -0.23 -12.54
C GLN A 13 20.69 1.27 -12.38
N ALA A 14 20.16 1.93 -13.40
CA ALA A 14 19.96 3.37 -13.33
C ALA A 14 18.96 3.75 -12.28
N ASN A 15 17.99 2.88 -11.99
CA ASN A 15 16.93 3.18 -11.05
C ASN A 15 17.06 2.44 -9.73
N ALA A 16 18.19 1.80 -9.50
CA ALA A 16 18.33 0.93 -8.33
C ALA A 16 18.15 1.68 -7.03
N GLU A 17 18.64 2.92 -6.97
CA GLU A 17 18.49 3.68 -5.74
C GLU A 17 17.05 4.00 -5.46
N GLU A 18 16.31 4.37 -6.48
CA GLU A 18 14.92 4.68 -6.30
C GLU A 18 14.13 3.43 -5.93
N ALA A 19 14.41 2.32 -6.60
CA ALA A 19 13.75 1.06 -6.28
C ALA A 19 14.07 0.61 -4.86
N SER A 20 15.30 0.80 -4.46
CA SER A 20 15.72 0.43 -3.13
C SER A 20 15.02 1.27 -2.07
N ARG A 21 14.85 2.54 -2.32
CA ARG A 21 14.12 3.41 -1.39
C ARG A 21 12.67 2.94 -1.25
N LEU A 22 12.06 2.55 -2.36
CA LEU A 22 10.71 2.05 -2.31
C LEU A 22 10.62 0.78 -1.48
N LEU A 23 11.52 -0.16 -1.72
CA LEU A 23 11.52 -1.40 -0.96
C LEU A 23 11.77 -1.15 0.52
N LYS A 24 12.63 -0.19 0.81
CA LYS A 24 12.91 0.14 2.20
C LYS A 24 11.68 0.73 2.87
N ALA A 25 10.97 1.58 2.15
CA ALA A 25 9.75 2.16 2.70
C ALA A 25 8.72 1.10 2.98
N LEU A 26 8.67 0.06 2.16
CA LEU A 26 7.71 -1.03 2.33
C LEU A 26 8.19 -2.08 3.32
N GLY A 27 9.47 -2.06 3.70
CA GLY A 27 10.04 -3.11 4.53
C GLY A 27 9.85 -2.88 6.01
N ASN A 28 8.65 -2.54 6.40
CA ASN A 28 8.30 -2.29 7.79
C ASN A 28 6.91 -2.87 8.00
N ALA A 29 6.76 -3.72 8.99
CA ALA A 29 5.52 -4.46 9.17
C ALA A 29 4.32 -3.56 9.36
N GLN A 30 4.48 -2.48 10.13
CA GLN A 30 3.37 -1.57 10.35
C GLN A 30 2.95 -0.88 9.06
N ARG A 31 3.94 -0.41 8.30
CA ARG A 31 3.63 0.24 7.04
C ARG A 31 2.97 -0.70 6.07
N LEU A 32 3.48 -1.93 5.99
CA LEU A 32 2.88 -2.91 5.09
C LEU A 32 1.43 -3.15 5.45
N ARG A 33 1.14 -3.26 6.73
CA ARG A 33 -0.24 -3.50 7.15
C ARG A 33 -1.15 -2.36 6.72
N MET A 34 -0.69 -1.13 6.92
CA MET A 34 -1.48 0.03 6.53
C MET A 34 -1.70 0.06 5.03
N LEU A 35 -0.64 -0.18 4.26
CA LEU A 35 -0.76 -0.12 2.81
C LEU A 35 -1.63 -1.25 2.27
N CYS A 36 -1.54 -2.43 2.88
CA CYS A 36 -2.39 -3.53 2.46
C CYS A 36 -3.86 -3.25 2.74
N LEU A 37 -4.16 -2.59 3.86
CA LEU A 37 -5.53 -2.20 4.11
C LEU A 37 -6.05 -1.28 3.02
N LEU A 38 -5.20 -0.37 2.57
CA LEU A 38 -5.62 0.59 1.56
C LEU A 38 -5.68 -0.02 0.17
N ALA A 39 -5.15 -1.22 0.01
CA ALA A 39 -5.23 -1.90 -1.28
C ALA A 39 -6.67 -2.20 -1.66
N ASP A 40 -7.55 -2.35 -0.68
CA ASP A 40 -8.95 -2.64 -0.95
C ASP A 40 -9.78 -1.39 -1.20
N GLY A 41 -9.25 -0.23 -0.91
CA GLY A 41 -9.99 0.99 -1.14
C GLY A 41 -9.66 2.03 -0.10
N GLU A 42 -10.29 3.17 -0.26
CA GLU A 42 -10.09 4.29 0.65
C GLU A 42 -10.53 3.96 2.06
N MET A 43 -9.78 4.45 3.04
CA MET A 43 -10.16 4.30 4.43
C MET A 43 -9.83 5.57 5.20
N SER A 44 -10.65 5.88 6.17
CA SER A 44 -10.37 6.97 7.09
C SER A 44 -9.39 6.49 8.16
N VAL A 45 -8.79 7.44 8.86
CA VAL A 45 -7.89 7.10 9.97
C VAL A 45 -8.61 6.23 10.99
N GLY A 46 -9.86 6.57 11.29
CA GLY A 46 -10.63 5.79 12.25
C GLY A 46 -10.82 4.36 11.81
N GLN A 47 -11.12 4.18 10.53
CA GLN A 47 -11.32 2.83 10.00
C GLN A 47 -10.01 2.03 10.03
N ILE A 48 -8.91 2.68 9.67
CA ILE A 48 -7.61 2.02 9.73
C ILE A 48 -7.29 1.64 11.17
N ASN A 49 -7.60 2.54 12.10
CA ASN A 49 -7.31 2.29 13.50
C ASN A 49 -8.11 1.11 14.04
N GLU A 50 -9.31 0.91 13.52
CA GLU A 50 -10.09 -0.26 13.93
C GLU A 50 -9.40 -1.56 13.56
N GLN A 51 -8.68 -1.55 12.44
CA GLN A 51 -7.97 -2.73 11.99
C GLN A 51 -6.60 -2.86 12.66
N LEU A 52 -6.08 -1.77 13.19
CA LEU A 52 -4.77 -1.75 13.83
C LEU A 52 -4.90 -1.13 15.22
N PRO A 53 -5.66 -1.79 16.10
CA PRO A 53 -5.98 -1.18 17.39
C PRO A 53 -4.79 -1.03 18.32
N GLU A 54 -3.70 -1.72 18.04
CA GLU A 54 -2.53 -1.59 18.88
C GLU A 54 -1.82 -0.24 18.70
N LEU A 55 -2.17 0.50 17.66
CA LEU A 55 -1.62 1.83 17.45
C LEU A 55 -2.59 2.88 17.96
N SER A 56 -2.05 3.92 18.58
CA SER A 56 -2.91 5.05 18.92
C SER A 56 -3.27 5.78 17.64
N GLN A 57 -4.37 6.50 17.67
CA GLN A 57 -4.78 7.26 16.52
C GLN A 57 -3.74 8.31 16.17
N SER A 58 -3.09 8.87 17.17
CA SER A 58 -2.04 9.85 16.94
C SER A 58 -0.85 9.24 16.23
N ALA A 59 -0.41 8.08 16.68
CA ALA A 59 0.71 7.40 16.02
C ALA A 59 0.35 7.03 14.59
N LEU A 60 -0.86 6.56 14.40
CA LEU A 60 -1.32 6.18 13.08
C LEU A 60 -1.34 7.38 12.14
N SER A 61 -1.84 8.50 12.63
CA SER A 61 -1.87 9.71 11.81
C SER A 61 -0.47 10.14 11.41
N GLN A 62 0.48 10.00 12.32
CA GLN A 62 1.86 10.36 12.01
C GLN A 62 2.45 9.43 10.96
N HIS A 63 2.18 8.15 11.08
CA HIS A 63 2.64 7.21 10.07
C HIS A 63 2.05 7.53 8.70
N LEU A 64 0.76 7.82 8.67
CA LEU A 64 0.10 8.10 7.41
C LEU A 64 0.60 9.40 6.79
N ALA A 65 0.86 10.40 7.63
CA ALA A 65 1.39 11.66 7.14
C ALA A 65 2.76 11.46 6.50
N ARG A 66 3.57 10.63 7.12
CA ARG A 66 4.89 10.34 6.57
C ARG A 66 4.80 9.58 5.26
N LEU A 67 3.90 8.60 5.20
CA LEU A 67 3.70 7.86 3.96
C LEU A 67 3.23 8.77 2.84
N ARG A 68 2.41 9.75 3.19
CA ARG A 68 1.94 10.70 2.20
C ARG A 68 3.08 11.59 1.72
N GLU A 69 3.93 12.04 2.63
CA GLU A 69 5.09 12.84 2.24
C GLU A 69 6.01 12.08 1.31
N GLU A 70 6.08 10.78 1.49
CA GLU A 70 6.92 9.94 0.65
C GLU A 70 6.24 9.53 -0.65
N GLY A 71 5.00 9.97 -0.83
CA GLY A 71 4.29 9.67 -2.06
C GLY A 71 3.69 8.29 -2.14
N LEU A 72 3.62 7.58 -1.02
CA LEU A 72 3.12 6.22 -1.03
C LEU A 72 1.61 6.14 -0.85
N VAL A 73 1.02 7.17 -0.26
CA VAL A 73 -0.44 7.24 -0.14
C VAL A 73 -0.88 8.64 -0.51
N ASP A 74 -2.14 8.74 -0.90
CA ASP A 74 -2.80 10.02 -1.11
C ASP A 74 -3.82 10.21 -0.02
N ASN A 75 -4.24 11.44 0.18
CA ASN A 75 -5.36 11.69 1.06
C ASN A 75 -6.27 12.73 0.45
N ARG A 76 -7.47 12.75 0.92
CA ARG A 76 -8.43 13.81 0.59
C ARG A 76 -9.26 14.07 1.82
N ARG A 77 -9.80 15.26 1.91
CA ARG A 77 -10.62 15.61 3.03
C ARG A 77 -12.06 15.76 2.55
N GLU A 78 -12.95 15.20 3.31
CA GLU A 78 -14.37 15.36 3.05
C GLU A 78 -15.04 15.67 4.38
N ALA A 79 -15.57 16.87 4.48
CA ALA A 79 -16.05 17.39 5.75
C ALA A 79 -14.88 17.36 6.74
N GLN A 80 -15.04 16.67 7.86
CA GLN A 80 -13.96 16.63 8.84
C GLN A 80 -13.18 15.34 8.81
N THR A 81 -13.47 14.51 7.81
CA THR A 81 -12.82 13.21 7.72
C THR A 81 -11.73 13.26 6.68
N VAL A 82 -10.57 12.72 7.01
CA VAL A 82 -9.49 12.56 6.05
C VAL A 82 -9.48 11.11 5.60
N TRP A 83 -9.55 10.93 4.29
CA TRP A 83 -9.55 9.61 3.67
C TRP A 83 -8.21 9.36 3.02
N TYR A 84 -7.66 8.20 3.28
CA TYR A 84 -6.38 7.81 2.69
C TYR A 84 -6.61 6.74 1.63
N SER A 85 -5.75 6.74 0.62
CA SER A 85 -5.86 5.76 -0.47
C SER A 85 -4.47 5.44 -1.00
N LEU A 86 -4.38 4.31 -1.66
CA LEU A 86 -3.15 3.86 -2.28
C LEU A 86 -3.22 4.25 -3.76
N PRO A 87 -2.42 5.22 -4.20
CA PRO A 87 -2.51 5.65 -5.59
C PRO A 87 -1.93 4.60 -6.53
N PRO A 88 -2.33 4.65 -7.80
CA PRO A 88 -1.71 3.76 -8.77
C PRO A 88 -0.23 4.05 -8.87
N GLY A 89 0.56 3.03 -9.07
CA GLY A 89 1.99 3.23 -9.21
C GLY A 89 2.77 2.03 -8.69
N PRO A 90 4.08 2.20 -8.54
CA PRO A 90 4.94 1.07 -8.16
C PRO A 90 4.60 0.46 -6.81
N ALA A 91 4.29 1.30 -5.83
CA ALA A 91 3.95 0.76 -4.51
C ALA A 91 2.69 -0.08 -4.59
N GLN A 92 1.69 0.40 -5.32
CA GLN A 92 0.46 -0.36 -5.46
C GLN A 92 0.72 -1.72 -6.11
N ALA A 93 1.56 -1.74 -7.14
CA ALA A 93 1.87 -2.99 -7.83
C ALA A 93 2.52 -3.99 -6.88
N ILE A 94 3.45 -3.52 -6.07
CA ILE A 94 4.13 -4.41 -5.13
C ILE A 94 3.17 -4.88 -4.04
N ILE A 95 2.38 -3.98 -3.51
CA ILE A 95 1.43 -4.33 -2.47
C ILE A 95 0.41 -5.33 -3.00
N SER A 96 -0.07 -5.12 -4.22
CA SER A 96 -1.01 -6.07 -4.83
C SER A 96 -0.40 -7.45 -4.95
N THR A 97 0.86 -7.50 -5.34
CA THR A 97 1.56 -8.76 -5.45
C THR A 97 1.66 -9.46 -4.10
N LEU A 98 2.04 -8.71 -3.08
CA LEU A 98 2.14 -9.29 -1.74
C LEU A 98 0.78 -9.75 -1.23
N TYR A 99 -0.23 -8.95 -1.50
CA TYR A 99 -1.58 -9.32 -1.10
C TYR A 99 -1.97 -10.65 -1.75
N GLY A 100 -1.64 -10.80 -3.03
CA GLY A 100 -1.93 -12.02 -3.73
C GLY A 100 -1.20 -13.22 -3.14
N ILE A 101 0.02 -13.01 -2.67
CA ILE A 101 0.81 -14.10 -2.10
C ILE A 101 0.30 -14.51 -0.73
N TYR A 102 0.02 -13.53 0.13
CA TYR A 102 -0.23 -13.81 1.53
C TYR A 102 -1.70 -13.79 1.94
N CYS A 103 -2.55 -13.15 1.15
CA CYS A 103 -3.95 -12.97 1.54
C CYS A 103 -4.92 -13.59 0.56
N ALA A 104 -4.67 -13.39 -0.72
CA ALA A 104 -5.64 -13.77 -1.73
C ALA A 104 -6.00 -15.24 -1.81
N PRO A 105 -5.12 -16.18 -1.46
CA PRO A 105 -5.53 -17.57 -1.59
C PRO A 105 -6.82 -17.87 -0.89
N ALA A 106 -7.03 -17.29 0.26
CA ALA A 106 -8.28 -17.50 0.96
C ALA A 106 -9.40 -16.69 0.36
N VAL A 107 -9.08 -15.51 -0.08
CA VAL A 107 -10.09 -14.62 -0.57
C VAL A 107 -10.56 -14.95 -1.96
N ARG A 108 -9.66 -15.46 -2.75
CA ARG A 108 -9.98 -15.74 -4.13
C ARG A 108 -11.06 -16.75 -4.29
N LYS A 109 -11.30 -17.53 -3.31
CA LYS A 109 -12.37 -18.43 -3.40
C LYS A 109 -13.70 -17.76 -3.39
N THR A 110 -13.78 -16.56 -2.84
CA THR A 110 -15.02 -15.85 -2.85
C THR A 110 -14.99 -14.90 -3.99
N PRO A 111 -16.05 -14.75 -4.56
CA PRO A 111 -16.10 -13.84 -5.68
C PRO A 111 -15.91 -12.44 -5.23
N LYS A 112 -15.74 -11.93 -5.16
CA LYS A 112 -15.52 -10.73 -4.89
C LYS A 112 -15.83 -9.81 -4.80
N ARG A 113 -16.00 -9.52 -4.32
CA ARG A 113 -16.13 -8.74 -3.97
C ARG A 113 -16.05 -7.79 -3.99
N GLY A 114 -16.35 -7.64 -4.07
CA GLY A 114 -16.10 -6.74 -3.83
C GLY A 114 -15.71 -6.22 -3.08
N GLY A 115 -15.91 -6.32 -2.79
CA GLY A 115 -15.56 -5.79 -2.00
C GLY A 115 -15.47 -5.62 -1.36
N ALA A 116 -15.89 -5.53 -1.23
CA ALA A 116 -15.79 -5.24 -0.47
C ALA A 116 -15.85 -5.53 0.32
N ALA A 117 -16.24 -5.83 0.30
CA ALA A 117 -16.41 -6.08 0.95
C ALA A 117 -15.94 -6.48 1.79
N GLN A 118 -15.72 -6.89 1.72
CA GLN A 118 -15.33 -7.17 2.31
C GLN A 118 -14.94 -6.87 3.13
N ARG A 119 -15.15 -6.57 3.34
CA ARG A 119 -14.73 -6.13 3.96
C ARG A 119 -14.90 -6.10 4.84
N ARG A 120 -15.11 -6.29 5.07
CA ARG A 120 -15.24 -6.12 5.74
C ARG A 120 -15.39 -6.04 6.32
#